data_ad34dc7d657931ed006d6d36bef33102
#
_entry.id   ad34dc7d657931ed006d6d36bef33102
#
_cell.length_a   1.000
_cell.length_b   1.000
_cell.length_c   1.000
_cell.angle_alpha   90.00
_cell.angle_beta   90.00
_cell.angle_gamma   90.00
#
_symmetry.space_group_name_H-M   'P 1'
#
loop_
_entity.id
_entity.type
_entity.pdbx_description
1 polymer ?
#
loop_
_entity_poly.entity_id
_entity_poly.type
_entity_poly.pdbx_seq_one_letter_code
_entity_poly.pdbx_strand_id
1 'polypeptide(L)'
;MGERVIHQTCRRVLEGEQVPASERLYSIFEPHTDLIKRGKIDTPIEFGHKIFLAESAQGLITQYEILDGNPSDEDQVAASLQHHRQIFGHAPALYGSDRGFYSEKNVQLCQQEGVQVASLPQRGGKKTAQREAYEKSKDFKTGQRFRAGIEGRISVLFRGRGMKRCLAQGREHFELLIGAAVLANNLLRIADLLKKASSHKKKAA
;
A
#
# COMPACT_ATOMS: atom_id res chain seq x y z
N MET A 1 3.18 -1.59 -31.15
CA MET A 1 1.93 -1.73 -30.38
C MET A 1 0.88 -2.54 -31.12
N GLY A 2 0.52 -2.20 -32.37
CA GLY A 2 -0.50 -2.92 -33.14
C GLY A 2 -0.23 -4.42 -33.29
N GLU A 3 1.00 -4.83 -33.53
CA GLU A 3 1.38 -6.23 -33.62
C GLU A 3 1.09 -7.03 -32.34
N ARG A 4 1.33 -6.46 -31.15
CA ARG A 4 0.99 -7.13 -29.89
C ARG A 4 -0.53 -7.32 -29.72
N VAL A 5 -1.33 -6.35 -30.14
CA VAL A 5 -2.79 -6.46 -30.13
C VAL A 5 -3.27 -7.56 -31.06
N ILE A 6 -2.75 -7.56 -32.29
CA ILE A 6 -3.07 -8.59 -33.30
C ILE A 6 -2.70 -9.98 -32.77
N HIS A 7 -1.47 -10.14 -32.31
CA HIS A 7 -0.96 -11.42 -31.81
C HIS A 7 -1.81 -11.93 -30.60
N GLN A 8 -2.11 -11.08 -29.64
CA GLN A 8 -2.96 -11.44 -28.50
C GLN A 8 -4.39 -11.83 -28.97
N THR A 9 -4.94 -11.11 -29.95
CA THR A 9 -6.28 -11.38 -30.48
C THR A 9 -6.31 -12.72 -31.22
N CYS A 10 -5.32 -13.00 -32.08
CA CYS A 10 -5.20 -14.28 -32.78
C CYS A 10 -5.17 -15.45 -31.80
N ARG A 11 -4.28 -15.42 -30.81
CA ARG A 11 -4.16 -16.48 -29.79
C ARG A 11 -5.47 -16.72 -29.05
N ARG A 12 -6.16 -15.63 -28.64
CA ARG A 12 -7.40 -15.75 -27.84
C ARG A 12 -8.64 -16.12 -28.65
N VAL A 13 -8.77 -15.54 -29.84
CA VAL A 13 -10.04 -15.63 -30.62
C VAL A 13 -9.95 -16.71 -31.66
N LEU A 14 -8.85 -16.83 -32.37
CA LEU A 14 -8.70 -17.82 -33.45
C LEU A 14 -8.18 -19.16 -32.95
N GLU A 15 -7.23 -19.14 -31.99
CA GLU A 15 -6.60 -20.35 -31.46
C GLU A 15 -7.24 -20.85 -30.17
N GLY A 16 -8.14 -20.04 -29.54
CA GLY A 16 -8.82 -20.39 -28.28
C GLY A 16 -7.91 -20.47 -27.07
N GLU A 17 -6.71 -19.89 -27.15
CA GLU A 17 -5.72 -19.98 -26.09
C GLU A 17 -6.07 -19.09 -24.87
N GLN A 18 -5.82 -19.62 -23.68
CA GLN A 18 -5.87 -18.82 -22.44
C GLN A 18 -4.55 -18.09 -22.24
N VAL A 19 -4.38 -16.91 -22.87
CA VAL A 19 -3.17 -16.09 -22.72
C VAL A 19 -2.98 -15.73 -21.23
N PRO A 20 -1.80 -15.99 -20.63
CA PRO A 20 -1.49 -15.63 -19.24
C PRO A 20 -1.66 -14.14 -18.95
N ALA A 21 -2.04 -13.79 -17.73
CA ALA A 21 -2.28 -12.40 -17.35
C ALA A 21 -1.04 -11.50 -17.54
N SER A 22 0.15 -12.04 -17.31
CA SER A 22 1.45 -11.36 -17.49
C SER A 22 1.78 -10.98 -18.93
N GLU A 23 1.20 -11.70 -19.91
CA GLU A 23 1.41 -11.47 -21.34
C GLU A 23 0.33 -10.56 -21.95
N ARG A 24 -0.78 -10.36 -21.22
CA ARG A 24 -1.91 -9.59 -21.72
C ARG A 24 -1.62 -8.10 -21.76
N LEU A 25 -2.01 -7.48 -22.85
CA LEU A 25 -2.09 -6.05 -23.00
C LEU A 25 -3.47 -5.58 -22.55
N TYR A 26 -3.56 -4.81 -21.48
CA TYR A 26 -4.83 -4.31 -20.93
C TYR A 26 -5.16 -2.90 -21.42
N SER A 27 -4.16 -2.13 -21.86
CA SER A 27 -4.33 -0.80 -22.44
C SER A 27 -3.42 -0.63 -23.64
N ILE A 28 -3.98 -0.13 -24.75
CA ILE A 28 -3.19 0.21 -25.95
C ILE A 28 -2.47 1.55 -25.78
N PHE A 29 -2.95 2.42 -24.90
CA PHE A 29 -2.36 3.73 -24.64
C PHE A 29 -1.30 3.67 -23.55
N GLU A 30 -1.50 2.79 -22.55
CA GLU A 30 -0.61 2.58 -21.40
C GLU A 30 -0.29 1.08 -21.26
N PRO A 31 0.68 0.57 -22.04
CA PRO A 31 0.97 -0.88 -22.10
C PRO A 31 1.45 -1.49 -20.78
N HIS A 32 1.92 -0.65 -19.86
CA HIS A 32 2.34 -1.06 -18.53
C HIS A 32 1.19 -1.26 -17.54
N THR A 33 -0.06 -1.01 -17.96
CA THR A 33 -1.24 -1.15 -17.09
C THR A 33 -1.43 -2.60 -16.67
N ASP A 34 -1.56 -2.82 -15.38
CA ASP A 34 -1.84 -4.12 -14.77
C ASP A 34 -3.34 -4.33 -14.54
N LEU A 35 -3.72 -5.60 -14.38
CA LEU A 35 -5.05 -6.01 -13.95
C LEU A 35 -5.02 -6.32 -12.45
N ILE A 36 -5.79 -5.56 -11.67
CA ILE A 36 -5.87 -5.67 -10.22
C ILE A 36 -7.17 -6.36 -9.84
N LYS A 37 -7.09 -7.54 -9.22
CA LYS A 37 -8.25 -8.26 -8.67
C LYS A 37 -8.53 -7.76 -7.25
N ARG A 38 -9.67 -7.12 -7.06
CA ARG A 38 -10.06 -6.50 -5.76
C ARG A 38 -10.85 -7.42 -4.83
N GLY A 39 -11.44 -8.47 -5.35
CA GLY A 39 -12.33 -9.36 -4.58
C GLY A 39 -13.61 -8.68 -4.07
N LYS A 40 -13.97 -7.51 -4.63
CA LYS A 40 -15.23 -6.81 -4.35
C LYS A 40 -16.31 -7.25 -5.33
N ILE A 41 -17.57 -7.33 -4.86
CA ILE A 41 -18.71 -7.78 -5.67
C ILE A 41 -18.98 -6.77 -6.80
N ASP A 42 -18.98 -5.47 -6.49
CA ASP A 42 -19.37 -4.43 -7.46
C ASP A 42 -18.28 -4.08 -8.47
N THR A 43 -17.02 -4.19 -8.09
CA THR A 43 -15.85 -3.90 -8.94
C THR A 43 -14.78 -4.96 -8.72
N PRO A 44 -14.93 -6.15 -9.30
CA PRO A 44 -14.00 -7.26 -9.08
C PRO A 44 -12.63 -7.03 -9.72
N ILE A 45 -12.57 -6.18 -10.75
CA ILE A 45 -11.35 -5.88 -11.53
C ILE A 45 -11.19 -4.38 -11.66
N GLU A 46 -9.99 -3.90 -11.40
CA GLU A 46 -9.53 -2.54 -11.68
C GLU A 46 -8.29 -2.60 -12.58
N PHE A 47 -8.07 -1.54 -13.36
CA PHE A 47 -6.89 -1.40 -14.20
C PHE A 47 -6.00 -0.27 -13.66
N GLY A 48 -4.71 -0.51 -13.62
CA GLY A 48 -3.73 0.45 -13.09
C GLY A 48 -2.58 -0.25 -12.41
N HIS A 49 -1.98 0.40 -11.39
CA HIS A 49 -0.91 -0.18 -10.59
C HIS A 49 -1.30 -0.22 -9.12
N LYS A 50 -0.90 -1.29 -8.45
CA LYS A 50 -1.00 -1.40 -7.01
C LYS A 50 0.16 -0.63 -6.38
N ILE A 51 -0.13 0.23 -5.41
CA ILE A 51 0.89 1.01 -4.71
C ILE A 51 0.86 0.61 -3.24
N PHE A 52 1.99 0.14 -2.74
CA PHE A 52 2.23 -0.04 -1.32
C PHE A 52 2.59 1.29 -0.68
N LEU A 53 2.04 1.58 0.50
CA LEU A 53 2.31 2.79 1.27
C LEU A 53 2.51 2.44 2.74
N ALA A 54 3.58 2.97 3.35
CA ALA A 54 3.77 2.97 4.79
C ALA A 54 3.82 4.39 5.33
N GLU A 55 3.21 4.60 6.50
CA GLU A 55 3.08 5.91 7.15
C GLU A 55 3.60 5.86 8.59
N SER A 56 4.32 6.89 9.00
CA SER A 56 4.75 7.07 10.39
C SER A 56 3.63 7.60 11.29
N ALA A 57 3.83 7.52 12.62
CA ALA A 57 2.91 8.07 13.62
C ALA A 57 2.65 9.58 13.42
N GLN A 58 3.58 10.30 12.81
CA GLN A 58 3.45 11.72 12.49
C GLN A 58 2.65 11.99 11.21
N GLY A 59 2.23 10.94 10.49
CA GLY A 59 1.49 11.06 9.23
C GLY A 59 2.38 11.40 8.04
N LEU A 60 3.66 11.03 8.09
CA LEU A 60 4.59 11.10 6.97
C LEU A 60 4.62 9.76 6.25
N ILE A 61 4.57 9.78 4.94
CA ILE A 61 4.77 8.57 4.13
C ILE A 61 6.26 8.26 4.15
N THR A 62 6.62 7.14 4.77
CA THR A 62 8.01 6.70 4.95
C THR A 62 8.46 5.72 3.88
N GLN A 63 7.51 5.06 3.23
CA GLN A 63 7.76 4.19 2.08
C GLN A 63 6.60 4.28 1.10
N TYR A 64 6.92 4.29 -0.17
CA TYR A 64 5.98 3.96 -1.24
C TYR A 64 6.67 3.05 -2.24
N GLU A 65 5.92 2.14 -2.84
CA GLU A 65 6.42 1.21 -3.85
C GLU A 65 5.32 0.94 -4.87
N ILE A 66 5.66 1.05 -6.14
CA ILE A 66 4.77 0.72 -7.24
C ILE A 66 5.00 -0.73 -7.57
N LEU A 67 4.03 -1.56 -7.24
CA LEU A 67 4.13 -3.01 -7.39
C LEU A 67 3.83 -3.42 -8.82
N ASP A 68 4.61 -4.35 -9.34
CA ASP A 68 4.36 -4.93 -10.66
C ASP A 68 3.32 -6.07 -10.54
N GLY A 69 2.35 -6.05 -11.45
CA GLY A 69 1.26 -7.01 -11.44
C GLY A 69 0.31 -6.83 -10.25
N ASN A 70 -0.10 -7.95 -9.63
CA ASN A 70 -0.99 -7.96 -8.48
C ASN A 70 -0.47 -8.87 -7.35
N PRO A 71 0.71 -8.58 -6.77
CA PRO A 71 1.24 -9.38 -5.68
C PRO A 71 0.33 -9.33 -4.46
N SER A 72 0.45 -10.34 -3.58
CA SER A 72 -0.28 -10.38 -2.32
C SER A 72 0.19 -9.27 -1.37
N ASP A 73 -0.74 -8.72 -0.57
CA ASP A 73 -0.39 -7.75 0.45
C ASP A 73 0.50 -8.37 1.54
N GLU A 74 0.33 -9.66 1.83
CA GLU A 74 1.15 -10.38 2.81
C GLU A 74 2.63 -10.46 2.43
N ASP A 75 2.95 -10.45 1.12
CA ASP A 75 4.33 -10.48 0.64
C ASP A 75 5.09 -9.18 0.91
N GLN A 76 4.38 -8.08 1.20
CA GLN A 76 4.98 -6.76 1.41
C GLN A 76 5.53 -6.55 2.83
N VAL A 77 5.14 -7.38 3.80
CA VAL A 77 5.50 -7.17 5.21
C VAL A 77 7.00 -7.25 5.44
N ALA A 78 7.65 -8.27 4.88
CA ALA A 78 9.10 -8.46 5.04
C ALA A 78 9.91 -7.29 4.46
N ALA A 79 9.60 -6.89 3.22
CA ALA A 79 10.25 -5.77 2.55
C ALA A 79 10.02 -4.45 3.29
N SER A 80 8.82 -4.23 3.81
CA SER A 80 8.46 -3.04 4.58
C SER A 80 9.24 -2.94 5.90
N LEU A 81 9.38 -4.03 6.64
CA LEU A 81 10.17 -4.06 7.88
C LEU A 81 11.66 -3.81 7.60
N GLN A 82 12.19 -4.44 6.56
CA GLN A 82 13.57 -4.23 6.14
C GLN A 82 13.81 -2.76 5.75
N HIS A 83 12.94 -2.17 4.95
CA HIS A 83 13.02 -0.77 4.53
C HIS A 83 12.97 0.18 5.74
N HIS A 84 12.04 -0.07 6.67
CA HIS A 84 11.95 0.72 7.92
C HIS A 84 13.27 0.67 8.71
N ARG A 85 13.86 -0.52 8.84
CA ARG A 85 15.14 -0.69 9.54
C ARG A 85 16.29 0.04 8.84
N GLN A 86 16.32 0.04 7.50
CA GLN A 86 17.32 0.77 6.73
C GLN A 86 17.26 2.29 6.97
N ILE A 87 16.05 2.85 7.07
CA ILE A 87 15.86 4.29 7.27
C ILE A 87 16.09 4.69 8.73
N PHE A 88 15.55 3.93 9.69
CA PHE A 88 15.50 4.33 11.10
C PHE A 88 16.50 3.61 12.01
N GLY A 89 17.21 2.61 11.51
CA GLY A 89 18.18 1.81 12.27
C GLY A 89 17.56 0.78 13.24
N HIS A 90 16.24 0.74 13.37
CA HIS A 90 15.53 -0.17 14.28
C HIS A 90 14.19 -0.61 13.70
N ALA A 91 13.58 -1.65 14.27
CA ALA A 91 12.23 -2.06 13.93
C ALA A 91 11.19 -1.03 14.43
N PRO A 92 10.01 -0.92 13.79
CA PRO A 92 8.95 -0.08 14.31
C PRO A 92 8.40 -0.64 15.63
N ALA A 93 8.12 0.22 16.61
CA ALA A 93 7.49 -0.21 17.85
C ALA A 93 6.09 -0.81 17.60
N LEU A 94 5.38 -0.27 16.62
CA LEU A 94 4.05 -0.74 16.21
C LEU A 94 4.00 -0.90 14.69
N TYR A 95 3.55 -2.06 14.22
CA TYR A 95 3.24 -2.34 12.83
C TYR A 95 1.73 -2.61 12.71
N GLY A 96 1.01 -1.69 12.09
CA GLY A 96 -0.44 -1.78 11.90
C GLY A 96 -0.79 -1.90 10.43
N SER A 97 -1.57 -2.91 10.06
CA SER A 97 -2.00 -3.14 8.68
C SER A 97 -3.45 -3.63 8.62
N ASP A 98 -3.97 -3.81 7.42
CA ASP A 98 -5.27 -4.44 7.22
C ASP A 98 -5.16 -5.99 7.18
N ARG A 99 -6.32 -6.64 6.96
CA ARG A 99 -6.41 -8.10 6.93
C ARG A 99 -5.67 -8.75 5.76
N GLY A 100 -5.39 -7.99 4.70
CA GLY A 100 -4.67 -8.49 3.52
C GLY A 100 -3.22 -8.85 3.81
N PHE A 101 -2.64 -8.23 4.83
CA PHE A 101 -1.25 -8.44 5.24
C PHE A 101 -1.07 -9.59 6.24
N TYR A 102 -2.18 -10.16 6.74
CA TYR A 102 -2.11 -11.19 7.76
C TYR A 102 -1.67 -12.53 7.19
N SER A 103 -0.63 -13.10 7.78
CA SER A 103 -0.32 -14.52 7.83
C SER A 103 0.35 -14.83 9.18
N GLU A 104 0.28 -16.08 9.62
CA GLU A 104 1.00 -16.54 10.83
C GLU A 104 2.50 -16.26 10.72
N LYS A 105 3.06 -16.47 9.52
CA LYS A 105 4.46 -16.19 9.19
C LYS A 105 4.77 -14.70 9.40
N ASN A 106 3.91 -13.79 8.97
CA ASN A 106 4.13 -12.36 9.13
C ASN A 106 4.03 -11.90 10.58
N VAL A 107 3.14 -12.49 11.37
CA VAL A 107 3.08 -12.22 12.81
C VAL A 107 4.38 -12.65 13.50
N GLN A 108 4.88 -13.86 13.19
CA GLN A 108 6.15 -14.36 13.71
C GLN A 108 7.33 -13.49 13.23
N LEU A 109 7.35 -13.10 11.96
CA LEU A 109 8.37 -12.20 11.40
C LEU A 109 8.42 -10.87 12.16
N CYS A 110 7.27 -10.23 12.40
CA CYS A 110 7.21 -9.00 13.19
C CYS A 110 7.83 -9.19 14.59
N GLN A 111 7.54 -10.31 15.25
CA GLN A 111 8.09 -10.61 16.57
C GLN A 111 9.62 -10.84 16.51
N GLN A 112 10.11 -11.60 15.53
CA GLN A 112 11.54 -11.88 15.33
C GLN A 112 12.32 -10.59 15.01
N GLU A 113 11.71 -9.68 14.24
CA GLU A 113 12.30 -8.38 13.91
C GLU A 113 12.25 -7.37 15.07
N GLY A 114 11.61 -7.70 16.20
CA GLY A 114 11.56 -6.86 17.38
C GLY A 114 10.41 -5.84 17.40
N VAL A 115 9.38 -6.03 16.57
CA VAL A 115 8.14 -5.23 16.62
C VAL A 115 7.40 -5.53 17.92
N GLN A 116 7.16 -4.52 18.75
CA GLN A 116 6.49 -4.70 20.04
C GLN A 116 4.99 -5.00 19.88
N VAL A 117 4.33 -4.32 18.95
CA VAL A 117 2.90 -4.48 18.67
C VAL A 117 2.69 -4.78 17.18
N ALA A 118 2.42 -6.03 16.84
CA ALA A 118 2.06 -6.46 15.49
C ALA A 118 0.54 -6.50 15.34
N SER A 119 -0.06 -5.39 14.88
CA SER A 119 -1.51 -5.24 14.72
C SER A 119 -1.96 -5.62 13.31
N LEU A 120 -1.86 -6.93 12.98
CA LEU A 120 -2.32 -7.55 11.74
C LEU A 120 -3.59 -8.37 12.06
N PRO A 121 -4.80 -7.94 11.67
CA PRO A 121 -6.03 -8.66 12.00
C PRO A 121 -6.13 -9.99 11.25
N GLN A 122 -6.42 -11.07 11.95
CA GLN A 122 -6.52 -12.40 11.34
C GLN A 122 -7.59 -12.41 10.24
N ARG A 123 -7.19 -12.97 9.09
CA ARG A 123 -8.06 -13.16 7.92
C ARG A 123 -8.55 -14.59 7.89
N GLY A 124 -9.88 -14.75 7.98
CA GLY A 124 -10.51 -16.08 7.88
C GLY A 124 -10.19 -17.02 9.03
N GLY A 125 -10.74 -18.23 8.97
CA GLY A 125 -10.52 -19.27 9.95
C GLY A 125 -11.09 -18.99 11.35
N LYS A 126 -11.07 -20.00 12.21
CA LYS A 126 -11.45 -19.87 13.63
C LYS A 126 -10.25 -19.34 14.40
N LYS A 127 -10.43 -18.24 15.12
CA LYS A 127 -9.39 -17.69 15.99
C LYS A 127 -9.19 -18.57 17.22
N THR A 128 -7.95 -18.74 17.65
CA THR A 128 -7.65 -19.31 18.97
C THR A 128 -8.09 -18.31 20.06
N ALA A 129 -8.37 -18.81 21.28
CA ALA A 129 -8.74 -17.93 22.40
C ALA A 129 -7.63 -16.90 22.70
N GLN A 130 -6.37 -17.29 22.58
CA GLN A 130 -5.22 -16.40 22.75
C GLN A 130 -5.21 -15.29 21.69
N ARG A 131 -5.43 -15.65 20.40
CA ARG A 131 -5.48 -14.67 19.31
C ARG A 131 -6.63 -13.71 19.48
N GLU A 132 -7.79 -14.19 19.88
CA GLU A 132 -8.97 -13.35 20.13
C GLU A 132 -8.71 -12.37 21.28
N ALA A 133 -8.10 -12.83 22.38
CA ALA A 133 -7.71 -11.98 23.50
C ALA A 133 -6.71 -10.90 23.08
N TYR A 134 -5.69 -11.27 22.26
CA TYR A 134 -4.72 -10.32 21.73
C TYR A 134 -5.38 -9.26 20.85
N GLU A 135 -6.26 -9.62 19.94
CA GLU A 135 -6.95 -8.65 19.07
C GLU A 135 -7.94 -7.75 19.84
N LYS A 136 -8.40 -8.17 21.01
CA LYS A 136 -9.20 -7.33 21.92
C LYS A 136 -8.36 -6.40 22.80
N SER A 137 -7.05 -6.57 22.85
CA SER A 137 -6.14 -5.78 23.68
C SER A 137 -6.13 -4.29 23.27
N LYS A 138 -5.73 -3.43 24.22
CA LYS A 138 -5.61 -1.99 23.99
C LYS A 138 -4.57 -1.67 22.91
N ASP A 139 -3.44 -2.37 22.95
CA ASP A 139 -2.32 -2.15 22.04
C ASP A 139 -2.68 -2.52 20.61
N PHE A 140 -3.30 -3.68 20.41
CA PHE A 140 -3.80 -4.08 19.10
C PHE A 140 -4.82 -3.08 18.54
N LYS A 141 -5.79 -2.66 19.34
CA LYS A 141 -6.79 -1.65 18.94
C LYS A 141 -6.16 -0.30 18.62
N THR A 142 -5.09 0.07 19.33
CA THR A 142 -4.34 1.29 19.03
C THR A 142 -3.70 1.20 17.65
N GLY A 143 -3.09 0.05 17.30
CA GLY A 143 -2.56 -0.21 15.97
C GLY A 143 -3.63 -0.13 14.88
N GLN A 144 -4.82 -0.67 15.13
CA GLN A 144 -5.92 -0.59 14.16
C GLN A 144 -6.47 0.83 13.98
N ARG A 145 -6.52 1.65 15.04
CA ARG A 145 -6.88 3.08 14.93
C ARG A 145 -5.84 3.85 14.14
N PHE A 146 -4.56 3.55 14.37
CA PHE A 146 -3.47 4.15 13.59
C PHE A 146 -3.61 3.79 12.11
N ARG A 147 -3.83 2.51 11.81
CA ARG A 147 -4.07 2.05 10.43
C ARG A 147 -5.27 2.76 9.78
N ALA A 148 -6.35 2.98 10.50
CA ALA A 148 -7.51 3.70 9.94
C ALA A 148 -7.15 5.11 9.46
N GLY A 149 -6.13 5.75 10.01
CA GLY A 149 -5.60 7.05 9.56
C GLY A 149 -5.03 7.02 8.14
N ILE A 150 -4.47 5.87 7.71
CA ILE A 150 -3.88 5.75 6.36
C ILE A 150 -4.92 5.83 5.25
N GLU A 151 -6.17 5.42 5.51
CA GLU A 151 -7.26 5.55 4.53
C GLU A 151 -7.57 7.02 4.24
N GLY A 152 -7.53 7.86 5.26
CA GLY A 152 -7.63 9.31 5.09
C GLY A 152 -6.47 9.87 4.27
N ARG A 153 -5.25 9.36 4.49
CA ARG A 153 -4.05 9.76 3.71
C ARG A 153 -4.16 9.36 2.26
N ILE A 154 -4.57 8.13 1.98
CA ILE A 154 -4.83 7.66 0.62
C ILE A 154 -5.86 8.56 -0.07
N SER A 155 -6.94 8.92 0.62
CA SER A 155 -7.94 9.86 0.08
C SER A 155 -7.33 11.23 -0.27
N VAL A 156 -6.44 11.76 0.57
CA VAL A 156 -5.73 13.03 0.29
C VAL A 156 -4.81 12.89 -0.92
N LEU A 157 -4.05 11.81 -1.04
CA LEU A 157 -3.19 11.55 -2.20
C LEU A 157 -4.01 11.47 -3.49
N PHE A 158 -5.12 10.74 -3.46
CA PHE A 158 -5.99 10.56 -4.64
C PHE A 158 -6.70 11.85 -5.05
N ARG A 159 -7.33 12.56 -4.10
CA ARG A 159 -8.16 13.74 -4.39
C ARG A 159 -7.39 15.03 -4.40
N GLY A 160 -6.42 15.17 -3.50
CA GLY A 160 -5.71 16.42 -3.29
C GLY A 160 -4.32 16.48 -3.93
N ARG A 161 -3.75 15.34 -4.39
CA ARG A 161 -2.41 15.27 -4.99
C ARG A 161 -2.39 14.62 -6.36
N GLY A 162 -3.56 14.46 -6.99
CA GLY A 162 -3.66 14.02 -8.38
C GLY A 162 -3.44 12.54 -8.64
N MET A 163 -3.28 11.69 -7.62
CA MET A 163 -3.02 10.25 -7.81
C MET A 163 -4.22 9.45 -8.32
N LYS A 164 -5.44 10.03 -8.34
CA LYS A 164 -6.64 9.33 -8.82
C LYS A 164 -6.58 9.01 -10.31
N ARG A 165 -5.95 9.89 -11.10
CA ARG A 165 -5.79 9.74 -12.54
C ARG A 165 -4.45 10.29 -12.96
N CYS A 166 -3.61 9.43 -13.51
CA CYS A 166 -2.36 9.86 -14.14
C CYS A 166 -2.69 10.49 -15.49
N LEU A 167 -2.23 11.71 -15.72
CA LEU A 167 -2.31 12.40 -17.01
C LEU A 167 -1.01 12.32 -17.81
N ALA A 168 0.05 11.78 -17.18
CA ALA A 168 1.32 11.55 -17.84
C ALA A 168 1.30 10.20 -18.56
N GLN A 169 1.98 10.10 -19.69
CA GLN A 169 2.08 8.87 -20.47
C GLN A 169 3.38 8.12 -20.17
N GLY A 170 3.26 6.78 -20.10
CA GLY A 170 4.38 5.88 -19.88
C GLY A 170 4.72 5.67 -18.42
N ARG A 171 5.38 4.53 -18.16
CA ARG A 171 5.72 4.05 -16.80
C ARG A 171 6.60 5.03 -16.04
N GLU A 172 7.63 5.57 -16.64
CA GLU A 172 8.56 6.49 -16.00
C GLU A 172 7.86 7.78 -15.51
N HIS A 173 7.01 8.36 -16.33
CA HIS A 173 6.25 9.56 -15.93
C HIS A 173 5.19 9.24 -14.86
N PHE A 174 4.60 8.04 -14.91
CA PHE A 174 3.72 7.58 -13.85
C PHE A 174 4.46 7.49 -12.50
N GLU A 175 5.64 6.90 -12.48
CA GLU A 175 6.47 6.79 -11.26
C GLU A 175 6.88 8.16 -10.72
N LEU A 176 7.29 9.08 -11.60
CA LEU A 176 7.59 10.46 -11.22
C LEU A 176 6.36 11.19 -10.62
N LEU A 177 5.18 10.99 -11.19
CA LEU A 177 3.94 11.57 -10.67
C LEU A 177 3.65 11.07 -9.24
N ILE A 178 3.77 9.77 -9.01
CA ILE A 178 3.55 9.17 -7.69
C ILE A 178 4.58 9.71 -6.68
N GLY A 179 5.86 9.74 -7.03
CA GLY A 179 6.92 10.29 -6.19
C GLY A 179 6.69 11.76 -5.84
N ALA A 180 6.32 12.59 -6.83
CA ALA A 180 5.99 13.99 -6.63
C ALA A 180 4.79 14.18 -5.71
N ALA A 181 3.74 13.36 -5.84
CA ALA A 181 2.55 13.42 -5.00
C ALA A 181 2.89 13.08 -3.53
N VAL A 182 3.72 12.05 -3.30
CA VAL A 182 4.21 11.67 -1.97
C VAL A 182 5.07 12.77 -1.37
N LEU A 183 6.02 13.33 -2.12
CA LEU A 183 6.87 14.43 -1.70
C LEU A 183 6.04 15.65 -1.29
N ALA A 184 5.12 16.08 -2.15
CA ALA A 184 4.23 17.22 -1.87
C ALA A 184 3.39 16.98 -0.61
N ASN A 185 2.86 15.76 -0.43
CA ASN A 185 2.13 15.40 0.79
C ASN A 185 3.01 15.52 2.03
N ASN A 186 4.23 14.99 1.98
CA ASN A 186 5.16 15.04 3.12
C ASN A 186 5.60 16.47 3.46
N LEU A 187 5.91 17.31 2.45
CA LEU A 187 6.26 18.71 2.67
C LEU A 187 5.13 19.50 3.36
N LEU A 188 3.90 19.32 2.92
CA LEU A 188 2.74 19.95 3.56
C LEU A 188 2.52 19.42 4.99
N ARG A 189 2.73 18.13 5.20
CA ARG A 189 2.64 17.56 6.55
C ARG A 189 3.72 18.10 7.49
N ILE A 190 4.96 18.24 7.02
CA ILE A 190 6.05 18.86 7.77
C ILE A 190 5.69 20.31 8.13
N ALA A 191 5.17 21.09 7.18
CA ALA A 191 4.73 22.46 7.44
C ALA A 191 3.66 22.54 8.54
N ASP A 192 2.68 21.62 8.53
CA ASP A 192 1.65 21.53 9.57
C ASP A 192 2.22 21.18 10.94
N LEU A 193 3.17 20.24 11.00
CA LEU A 193 3.84 19.86 12.23
C LEU A 193 4.66 21.03 12.82
N LEU A 194 5.39 21.77 11.99
CA LEU A 194 6.14 22.95 12.40
C LEU A 194 5.23 24.08 12.92
N LYS A 195 4.11 24.35 12.25
CA LYS A 195 3.10 25.33 12.72
C LYS A 195 2.56 24.94 14.10
N LYS A 196 2.21 23.68 14.30
CA LYS A 196 1.73 23.17 15.60
C LYS A 196 2.78 23.33 16.69
N ALA A 197 4.03 22.97 16.43
CA ALA A 197 5.12 23.11 17.38
C ALA A 197 5.34 24.59 17.78
N SER A 198 5.28 25.50 16.81
CA SER A 198 5.41 26.95 17.07
C SER A 198 4.25 27.52 17.89
N SER A 199 3.01 27.04 17.65
CA SER A 199 1.83 27.48 18.39
C SER A 199 1.84 26.99 19.85
N HIS A 200 2.38 25.80 20.12
CA HIS A 200 2.53 25.29 21.49
C HIS A 200 3.57 26.09 22.28
N LYS A 201 4.69 26.46 21.65
CA LYS A 201 5.72 27.32 22.30
C LYS A 201 5.17 28.69 22.67
N LYS A 202 4.32 29.31 21.81
CA LYS A 202 3.70 30.62 22.11
C LYS A 202 2.64 30.57 23.22
N LYS A 203 2.03 29.41 23.51
CA LYS A 203 1.07 29.26 24.59
C LYS A 203 1.70 28.91 25.94
N ALA A 204 2.96 28.47 25.93
CA ALA A 204 3.72 28.09 27.12
C ALA A 204 4.66 29.22 27.63
N ALA A 205 4.80 30.30 26.88
CA ALA A 205 5.47 31.54 27.24
C ALA A 205 4.46 32.63 27.63
#